data_bbc6bd5539450fe371dbb6cdb240e47b
#
_entry.id   bbc6bd5539450fe371dbb6cdb240e47b
#
_cell.length_a   1.000
_cell.length_b   1.000
_cell.length_c   1.000
_cell.angle_alpha   90.00
_cell.angle_beta   90.00
_cell.angle_gamma   90.00
#
_symmetry.space_group_name_H-M   'P 1'
#
loop_
_entity.id
_entity.type
_entity.pdbx_description
1 polymer ?
#
loop_
_entity_poly.entity_id
_entity_poly.type
_entity_poly.pdbx_seq_one_letter_code
_entity_poly.pdbx_strand_id
1 'polypeptide(L)'
;GKLSRGLGDVYKRQIQYGILDSSCWHNRGQIGPSIAEEMISIGCRWRPSDRSAGARVAGKNRFHEVLKVDPVTETAGIIFFNTCRQIIADLPVIPSDPKGSDDIDPRHASDHTYDSVRYGIMSRPKAFSPFDMGQGVPIQRWQPSDTTFGY
;
A
#
# COMPACT_ATOMS: atom_id res chain seq x y z
N GLY A 1 -28.06 17.79 -7.20
CA GLY A 1 -27.69 16.48 -6.68
C GLY A 1 -26.98 15.52 -7.68
N LYS A 2 -26.73 15.94 -8.95
CA LYS A 2 -26.09 15.06 -9.95
C LYS A 2 -24.56 15.24 -10.07
N LEU A 3 -24.00 16.35 -9.63
CA LEU A 3 -22.58 16.68 -9.78
C LEU A 3 -21.67 15.88 -8.81
N SER A 4 -22.15 15.51 -7.63
CA SER A 4 -21.33 14.77 -6.66
C SER A 4 -21.13 13.29 -7.02
N ARG A 5 -22.06 12.67 -7.78
CA ARG A 5 -21.91 11.29 -8.25
C ARG A 5 -20.82 11.15 -9.33
N GLY A 6 -20.69 12.14 -10.22
CA GLY A 6 -19.69 12.10 -11.29
C GLY A 6 -18.25 12.15 -10.79
N LEU A 7 -17.95 13.00 -9.79
CA LEU A 7 -16.61 13.06 -9.21
C LEU A 7 -16.23 11.76 -8.47
N GLY A 8 -17.15 11.18 -7.69
CA GLY A 8 -16.92 9.91 -7.02
C GLY A 8 -16.61 8.76 -7.96
N ASP A 9 -17.24 8.73 -9.14
CA ASP A 9 -17.02 7.71 -10.16
C ASP A 9 -15.68 7.91 -10.91
N VAL A 10 -15.22 9.14 -11.07
CA VAL A 10 -13.89 9.43 -11.65
C VAL A 10 -12.79 8.97 -10.70
N TYR A 11 -12.89 9.25 -9.39
CA TYR A 11 -11.91 8.78 -8.41
C TYR A 11 -11.92 7.26 -8.26
N LYS A 12 -13.07 6.61 -8.29
CA LYS A 12 -13.18 5.14 -8.25
C LYS A 12 -12.51 4.46 -9.45
N ARG A 13 -12.53 5.09 -10.63
CA ARG A 13 -11.84 4.57 -11.82
C ARG A 13 -10.32 4.71 -11.77
N GLN A 14 -9.79 5.64 -10.98
CA GLN A 14 -8.34 5.85 -10.80
C GLN A 14 -7.71 4.85 -9.82
N ILE A 15 -8.48 4.27 -8.90
CA ILE A 15 -8.01 3.25 -7.98
C ILE A 15 -8.16 1.88 -8.65
N GLN A 16 -7.04 1.30 -9.07
CA GLN A 16 -7.04 -0.03 -9.70
C GLN A 16 -7.38 -1.13 -8.68
N TYR A 17 -6.78 -1.08 -7.51
CA TYR A 17 -7.05 -1.98 -6.38
C TYR A 17 -6.51 -1.38 -5.08
N GLY A 18 -6.98 -1.88 -3.95
CA GLY A 18 -6.40 -1.65 -2.64
C GLY A 18 -5.86 -2.95 -2.04
N ILE A 19 -5.02 -2.83 -1.03
CA ILE A 19 -4.57 -3.98 -0.24
C ILE A 19 -5.28 -3.96 1.10
N LEU A 20 -5.84 -5.10 1.46
CA LEU A 20 -6.53 -5.31 2.73
C LEU A 20 -5.82 -6.42 3.51
N ASP A 21 -5.83 -6.35 4.82
CA ASP A 21 -5.25 -7.40 5.64
C ASP A 21 -5.86 -8.76 5.28
N SER A 22 -5.03 -9.77 5.08
CA SER A 22 -5.48 -11.09 4.64
C SER A 22 -6.41 -11.78 5.64
N SER A 23 -6.44 -11.37 6.91
CA SER A 23 -7.40 -11.86 7.91
C SER A 23 -8.86 -11.54 7.56
N CYS A 24 -9.08 -10.50 6.72
CA CYS A 24 -10.41 -10.12 6.27
C CYS A 24 -11.05 -11.13 5.29
N TRP A 25 -10.26 -12.06 4.74
CA TRP A 25 -10.76 -13.20 3.93
C TRP A 25 -11.09 -14.45 4.75
N HIS A 26 -10.76 -14.43 6.05
CA HIS A 26 -11.06 -15.59 6.89
C HIS A 26 -12.50 -15.53 7.40
N ASN A 27 -13.24 -16.61 7.20
CA ASN A 27 -14.53 -16.82 7.86
C ASN A 27 -14.30 -17.14 9.33
N ARG A 28 -14.68 -16.21 10.21
CA ARG A 28 -14.54 -16.33 11.67
C ARG A 28 -15.65 -17.20 12.30
N GLY A 29 -16.02 -18.33 11.63
CA GLY A 29 -17.08 -19.21 12.10
C GLY A 29 -18.51 -18.70 11.84
N GLN A 30 -18.66 -17.61 11.09
CA GLN A 30 -19.95 -17.11 10.63
C GLN A 30 -20.37 -17.86 9.34
N ILE A 31 -21.65 -18.16 9.24
CA ILE A 31 -22.24 -18.65 7.98
C ILE A 31 -22.46 -17.42 7.11
N GLY A 32 -21.64 -17.26 6.07
CA GLY A 32 -21.75 -16.12 5.16
C GLY A 32 -20.42 -15.72 4.53
N PRO A 33 -20.42 -14.67 3.67
CA PRO A 33 -19.21 -14.17 3.06
C PRO A 33 -18.28 -13.53 4.11
N SER A 34 -16.99 -13.56 3.82
CA SER A 34 -15.98 -12.82 4.59
C SER A 34 -16.13 -11.32 4.41
N ILE A 35 -15.53 -10.53 5.31
CA ILE A 35 -15.53 -9.06 5.22
C ILE A 35 -15.03 -8.58 3.85
N ALA A 36 -13.97 -9.21 3.34
CA ALA A 36 -13.40 -8.86 2.04
C ALA A 36 -14.39 -9.16 0.89
N GLU A 37 -15.07 -10.30 0.94
CA GLU A 37 -16.07 -10.67 -0.08
C GLU A 37 -17.27 -9.74 -0.07
N GLU A 38 -17.75 -9.34 1.10
CA GLU A 38 -18.83 -8.32 1.21
C GLU A 38 -18.41 -6.99 0.58
N MET A 39 -17.20 -6.50 0.88
CA MET A 39 -16.69 -5.27 0.30
C MET A 39 -16.51 -5.38 -1.23
N ILE A 40 -16.07 -6.53 -1.72
CA ILE A 40 -15.91 -6.78 -3.15
C ILE A 40 -17.28 -6.80 -3.84
N SER A 41 -18.30 -7.37 -3.21
CA SER A 41 -19.65 -7.44 -3.78
C SER A 41 -20.29 -6.07 -4.02
N ILE A 42 -19.90 -5.05 -3.24
CA ILE A 42 -20.35 -3.65 -3.41
C ILE A 42 -19.42 -2.82 -4.30
N GLY A 43 -18.45 -3.46 -4.98
CA GLY A 43 -17.60 -2.84 -5.99
C GLY A 43 -16.21 -2.41 -5.52
N CYS A 44 -15.80 -2.74 -4.30
CA CYS A 44 -14.42 -2.53 -3.87
C CYS A 44 -13.49 -3.55 -4.54
N ARG A 45 -12.29 -3.10 -4.94
CA ARG A 45 -11.28 -3.97 -5.56
C ARG A 45 -10.16 -4.23 -4.57
N TRP A 46 -10.33 -5.22 -3.71
CA TRP A 46 -9.35 -5.60 -2.71
C TRP A 46 -8.49 -6.78 -3.14
N ARG A 47 -7.22 -6.75 -2.74
CA ARG A 47 -6.29 -7.87 -2.79
C ARG A 47 -5.78 -8.16 -1.39
N PRO A 48 -5.50 -9.42 -1.03
CA PRO A 48 -4.94 -9.75 0.27
C PRO A 48 -3.51 -9.22 0.40
N SER A 49 -3.13 -8.83 1.62
CA SER A 49 -1.76 -8.52 1.97
C SER A 49 -0.88 -9.78 1.91
N ASP A 50 0.42 -9.57 1.58
CA ASP A 50 1.41 -10.65 1.60
C ASP A 50 1.69 -11.10 3.05
N ARG A 51 1.55 -12.40 3.29
CA ARG A 51 1.84 -13.10 4.54
C ARG A 51 2.94 -14.14 4.41
N SER A 52 3.68 -14.15 3.31
CA SER A 52 4.82 -15.06 3.15
C SER A 52 5.84 -14.85 4.27
N ALA A 53 6.60 -15.90 4.56
CA ALA A 53 7.66 -15.81 5.56
C ALA A 53 8.64 -14.68 5.22
N GLY A 54 8.93 -13.81 6.18
CA GLY A 54 9.81 -12.66 6.00
C GLY A 54 9.16 -11.43 5.36
N ALA A 55 7.89 -11.48 4.92
CA ALA A 55 7.21 -10.34 4.30
C ALA A 55 7.19 -9.08 5.17
N ARG A 56 7.10 -9.22 6.51
CA ARG A 56 7.12 -8.09 7.43
C ARG A 56 8.49 -7.41 7.43
N VAL A 57 9.57 -8.18 7.56
CA VAL A 57 10.95 -7.68 7.56
C VAL A 57 11.30 -7.07 6.20
N ALA A 58 10.94 -7.73 5.10
CA ALA A 58 11.11 -7.18 3.76
C ALA A 58 10.35 -5.85 3.58
N GLY A 59 9.14 -5.76 4.11
CA GLY A 59 8.32 -4.54 4.09
C GLY A 59 8.94 -3.41 4.90
N LYS A 60 9.48 -3.69 6.10
CA LYS A 60 10.23 -2.74 6.92
C LYS A 60 11.45 -2.19 6.17
N ASN A 61 12.26 -3.08 5.61
CA ASN A 61 13.44 -2.69 4.84
C ASN A 61 13.06 -1.82 3.64
N ARG A 62 12.01 -2.21 2.90
CA ARG A 62 11.50 -1.42 1.79
C ARG A 62 10.98 -0.06 2.22
N PHE A 63 10.33 0.02 3.36
CA PHE A 63 9.86 1.29 3.91
C PHE A 63 11.04 2.22 4.24
N HIS A 64 12.08 1.69 4.89
CA HIS A 64 13.30 2.46 5.15
C HIS A 64 14.00 2.94 3.86
N GLU A 65 13.99 2.12 2.80
CA GLU A 65 14.54 2.53 1.50
C GLU A 65 13.78 3.73 0.90
N VAL A 66 12.44 3.68 0.90
CA VAL A 66 11.64 4.77 0.29
C VAL A 66 11.60 6.04 1.13
N LEU A 67 11.95 5.97 2.43
CA LEU A 67 12.11 7.14 3.30
C LEU A 67 13.44 7.85 3.09
N LYS A 68 14.45 7.19 2.51
CA LYS A 68 15.74 7.83 2.25
C LYS A 68 15.57 8.95 1.24
N VAL A 69 16.19 10.08 1.54
CA VAL A 69 16.26 11.20 0.60
C VAL A 69 17.40 10.92 -0.37
N ASP A 70 17.10 10.97 -1.66
CA ASP A 70 18.11 10.90 -2.72
C ASP A 70 18.96 12.18 -2.67
N PRO A 71 20.29 12.09 -2.49
CA PRO A 71 21.16 13.25 -2.35
C PRO A 71 21.30 14.09 -3.64
N VAL A 72 20.91 13.53 -4.79
CA VAL A 72 21.00 14.23 -6.09
C VAL A 72 19.71 14.98 -6.39
N THR A 73 18.56 14.32 -6.17
CA THR A 73 17.25 14.89 -6.47
C THR A 73 16.61 15.60 -5.28
N GLU A 74 17.20 15.45 -4.08
CA GLU A 74 16.66 15.95 -2.79
C GLU A 74 15.23 15.50 -2.51
N THR A 75 14.81 14.38 -3.10
CA THR A 75 13.46 13.84 -2.95
C THR A 75 13.47 12.49 -2.25
N ALA A 76 12.44 12.22 -1.45
CA ALA A 76 12.19 10.90 -0.88
C ALA A 76 11.29 10.07 -1.83
N GLY A 77 11.43 8.74 -1.76
CA GLY A 77 10.59 7.83 -2.53
C GLY A 77 9.12 7.77 -2.05
N ILE A 78 8.83 8.35 -0.87
CA ILE A 78 7.48 8.48 -0.31
C ILE A 78 7.32 9.84 0.34
N ILE A 79 6.15 10.44 0.16
CA ILE A 79 5.77 11.72 0.75
C ILE A 79 4.41 11.56 1.41
N PHE A 80 4.27 12.05 2.64
CA PHE A 80 3.00 12.10 3.35
C PHE A 80 2.47 13.53 3.34
N PHE A 81 1.23 13.70 2.88
CA PHE A 81 0.57 15.00 3.00
C PHE A 81 0.34 15.35 4.47
N ASN A 82 0.39 16.64 4.80
CA ASN A 82 0.15 17.13 6.16
C ASN A 82 -1.24 16.79 6.72
N THR A 83 -2.18 16.42 5.87
CA THR A 83 -3.50 15.89 6.24
C THR A 83 -3.45 14.46 6.79
N CYS A 84 -2.38 13.72 6.52
CA CYS A 84 -2.17 12.36 7.03
C CYS A 84 -1.64 12.38 8.48
N ARG A 85 -2.36 13.05 9.37
CA ARG A 85 -1.89 13.37 10.74
C ARG A 85 -1.54 12.14 11.56
N GLN A 86 -2.35 11.08 11.45
CA GLN A 86 -2.12 9.85 12.21
C GLN A 86 -0.80 9.17 11.83
N ILE A 87 -0.56 9.00 10.55
CA ILE A 87 0.70 8.40 10.05
C ILE A 87 1.91 9.23 10.50
N ILE A 88 1.84 10.55 10.36
CA ILE A 88 2.95 11.44 10.73
C ILE A 88 3.26 11.37 12.23
N ALA A 89 2.23 11.21 13.07
CA ALA A 89 2.40 11.07 14.51
C ALA A 89 2.90 9.68 14.92
N ASP A 90 2.38 8.63 14.31
CA ASP A 90 2.62 7.25 14.72
C ASP A 90 3.99 6.72 14.26
N LEU A 91 4.37 6.94 13.00
CA LEU A 91 5.57 6.32 12.44
C LEU A 91 6.86 6.59 13.21
N PRO A 92 7.13 7.80 13.72
CA PRO A 92 8.37 8.09 14.45
C PRO A 92 8.46 7.42 15.83
N VAL A 93 7.33 6.99 16.41
CA VAL A 93 7.27 6.50 17.79
C VAL A 93 7.10 4.97 17.89
N ILE A 94 6.98 4.28 16.77
CA ILE A 94 6.83 2.82 16.77
C ILE A 94 8.14 2.15 17.20
N PRO A 95 8.15 1.40 18.31
CA PRO A 95 9.36 0.73 18.78
C PRO A 95 9.68 -0.52 17.93
N SER A 96 10.96 -0.90 17.93
CA SER A 96 11.37 -2.21 17.43
C SER A 96 10.87 -3.32 18.36
N ASP A 97 10.73 -4.53 17.83
CA ASP A 97 10.30 -5.69 18.60
C ASP A 97 11.30 -5.96 19.75
N PRO A 98 10.84 -6.00 21.01
CA PRO A 98 11.69 -6.24 22.16
C PRO A 98 12.33 -7.65 22.17
N LYS A 99 11.83 -8.58 21.35
CA LYS A 99 12.39 -9.92 21.19
C LYS A 99 13.58 -9.97 20.22
N GLY A 100 14.04 -8.81 19.72
CA GLY A 100 15.19 -8.73 18.83
C GLY A 100 14.93 -9.21 17.41
N SER A 101 13.67 -9.33 16.99
CA SER A 101 13.36 -9.51 15.59
C SER A 101 13.63 -8.22 14.82
N ASP A 102 14.05 -8.33 13.56
CA ASP A 102 14.26 -7.17 12.69
C ASP A 102 12.94 -6.49 12.27
N ASP A 103 11.89 -6.60 13.09
CA ASP A 103 10.57 -6.04 12.85
C ASP A 103 10.20 -4.97 13.90
N ILE A 104 9.02 -4.37 13.77
CA ILE A 104 8.40 -3.50 14.77
C ILE A 104 7.69 -4.34 15.85
N ASP A 105 7.44 -3.77 17.01
CA ASP A 105 6.63 -4.42 18.06
C ASP A 105 5.17 -4.59 17.58
N PRO A 106 4.69 -5.81 17.34
CA PRO A 106 3.34 -6.06 16.83
C PRO A 106 2.24 -5.81 17.85
N ARG A 107 2.60 -5.45 19.10
CA ARG A 107 1.64 -5.14 20.17
C ARG A 107 1.46 -3.64 20.36
N HIS A 108 2.22 -2.82 19.64
CA HIS A 108 2.11 -1.37 19.73
C HIS A 108 0.79 -0.89 19.09
N ALA A 109 0.13 0.08 19.70
CA ALA A 109 -1.16 0.59 19.23
C ALA A 109 -1.14 1.14 17.79
N SER A 110 0.02 1.60 17.33
CA SER A 110 0.22 2.15 15.97
C SER A 110 0.63 1.09 14.94
N ASP A 111 0.62 -0.21 15.28
CA ASP A 111 0.95 -1.31 14.37
C ASP A 111 0.07 -1.29 13.10
N HIS A 112 -1.22 -1.03 13.25
CA HIS A 112 -2.15 -0.95 12.12
C HIS A 112 -1.84 0.19 11.15
N THR A 113 -1.40 1.34 11.67
CA THR A 113 -0.98 2.48 10.83
C THR A 113 0.25 2.12 10.01
N TYR A 114 1.23 1.50 10.64
CA TYR A 114 2.43 1.01 9.95
C TYR A 114 2.10 -0.05 8.90
N ASP A 115 1.28 -1.05 9.25
CA ASP A 115 0.90 -2.13 8.34
C ASP A 115 0.17 -1.61 7.10
N SER A 116 -0.70 -0.61 7.24
CA SER A 116 -1.39 -0.01 6.08
C SER A 116 -0.41 0.64 5.10
N VAL A 117 0.61 1.36 5.59
CA VAL A 117 1.67 1.95 4.75
C VAL A 117 2.51 0.85 4.11
N ARG A 118 2.92 -0.15 4.89
CA ARG A 118 3.71 -1.28 4.42
C ARG A 118 3.00 -2.04 3.30
N TYR A 119 1.71 -2.33 3.44
CA TYR A 119 0.92 -2.97 2.38
C TYR A 119 0.88 -2.14 1.10
N GLY A 120 0.70 -0.84 1.23
CA GLY A 120 0.72 0.08 0.09
C GLY A 120 2.06 0.07 -0.65
N ILE A 121 3.18 0.13 0.07
CA ILE A 121 4.53 0.13 -0.50
C ILE A 121 4.85 -1.23 -1.15
N MET A 122 4.53 -2.33 -0.48
CA MET A 122 4.82 -3.68 -0.96
C MET A 122 3.97 -4.07 -2.18
N SER A 123 2.80 -3.46 -2.35
CA SER A 123 1.94 -3.70 -3.50
C SER A 123 2.39 -2.99 -4.78
N ARG A 124 3.29 -2.00 -4.66
CA ARG A 124 3.78 -1.26 -5.82
C ARG A 124 4.93 -2.02 -6.49
N PRO A 125 4.96 -2.07 -7.83
CA PRO A 125 6.15 -2.54 -8.52
C PRO A 125 7.36 -1.68 -8.08
N LYS A 126 8.52 -2.32 -7.91
CA LYS A 126 9.75 -1.57 -7.65
C LYS A 126 9.92 -0.54 -8.77
N ALA A 127 10.20 0.72 -8.40
CA ALA A 127 10.64 1.70 -9.37
C ALA A 127 11.88 1.13 -10.07
N PHE A 128 11.89 1.20 -11.39
CA PHE A 128 12.99 0.69 -12.20
C PHE A 128 14.27 1.44 -11.83
N SER A 129 15.25 0.74 -11.29
CA SER A 129 16.58 1.31 -11.13
C SER A 129 17.24 1.34 -12.53
N PRO A 130 17.93 2.42 -12.91
CA PRO A 130 18.72 2.42 -14.15
C PRO A 130 19.73 1.27 -14.26
N PHE A 131 20.13 0.69 -13.13
CA PHE A 131 21.00 -0.48 -13.03
C PHE A 131 20.32 -1.79 -13.46
N ASP A 132 18.97 -1.86 -13.43
CA ASP A 132 18.23 -3.05 -13.85
C ASP A 132 18.07 -3.17 -15.38
N MET A 133 18.58 -2.21 -16.15
CA MET A 133 18.49 -2.19 -17.62
C MET A 133 19.26 -3.33 -18.31
N GLY A 134 20.04 -4.13 -17.57
CA GLY A 134 20.76 -5.29 -18.11
C GLY A 134 19.95 -6.57 -18.24
N GLN A 135 18.74 -6.64 -17.72
CA GLN A 135 17.94 -7.88 -17.67
C GLN A 135 16.55 -7.76 -18.32
N GLY A 136 16.44 -7.09 -19.45
CA GLY A 136 15.36 -7.26 -20.45
C GLY A 136 13.91 -7.42 -19.94
N VAL A 137 13.52 -6.76 -18.83
CA VAL A 137 12.14 -6.78 -18.40
C VAL A 137 11.34 -5.75 -19.20
N PRO A 138 10.28 -6.16 -19.93
CA PRO A 138 9.52 -5.23 -20.74
C PRO A 138 8.90 -4.15 -19.86
N ILE A 139 9.22 -2.89 -20.19
CA ILE A 139 8.61 -1.71 -19.57
C ILE A 139 7.12 -1.72 -19.94
N GLN A 140 6.25 -2.18 -19.04
CA GLN A 140 4.83 -1.91 -19.19
C GLN A 140 4.61 -0.41 -18.96
N ARG A 141 4.60 0.36 -20.04
CA ARG A 141 4.13 1.75 -20.00
C ARG A 141 2.70 1.74 -19.46
N TRP A 142 2.50 2.48 -18.37
CA TRP A 142 1.15 2.78 -17.91
C TRP A 142 0.38 3.41 -19.07
N GLN A 143 -0.69 2.75 -19.50
CA GLN A 143 -1.65 3.31 -20.44
C GLN A 143 -2.91 3.67 -19.66
N PRO A 144 -3.43 4.89 -19.80
CA PRO A 144 -4.73 5.23 -19.26
C PRO A 144 -5.77 4.24 -19.81
N SER A 145 -6.60 3.71 -18.94
CA SER A 145 -7.68 2.79 -19.35
C SER A 145 -8.80 3.47 -20.16
N ASP A 146 -8.68 4.77 -20.38
CA ASP A 146 -9.63 5.56 -21.15
C ASP A 146 -8.84 6.50 -22.09
N THR A 147 -8.83 6.14 -23.37
CA THR A 147 -8.22 6.92 -24.46
C THR A 147 -9.15 8.01 -24.98
N THR A 148 -10.33 8.20 -24.39
CA THR A 148 -11.35 9.12 -24.89
C THR A 148 -11.14 10.56 -24.44
N PHE A 149 -10.22 10.84 -23.52
CA PHE A 149 -9.82 12.18 -23.14
C PHE A 149 -8.38 12.46 -23.63
N GLY A 150 -8.31 12.85 -24.89
CA GLY A 150 -7.13 13.51 -25.41
C GLY A 150 -7.02 14.92 -24.84
N TYR A 151 -5.95 15.17 -24.10
CA TYR A 151 -5.24 16.44 -23.98
C TYR A 151 -3.77 16.11 -23.86
#